data_7bb6ba4704b3737b328b113b9be323a2
#
_entry.id   7bb6ba4704b3737b328b113b9be323a2
#
_cell.length_a   1.000
_cell.length_b   1.000
_cell.length_c   1.000
_cell.angle_alpha   90.00
_cell.angle_beta   90.00
_cell.angle_gamma   90.00
#
_symmetry.space_group_name_H-M   'P 1'
#
loop_
_entity.id
_entity.type
_entity.pdbx_description
1 polymer ?
#
loop_
_entity_poly.entity_id
_entity_poly.type
_entity_poly.pdbx_seq_one_letter_code
_entity_poly.pdbx_strand_id
1 'polypeptide(L)'
;GSPLFGEQPVPAGGLYLPAREAVLKGSRTMDEAARQKELDKELLRKGLILEDADVVEAMEHGEGSLRFLPVKVKTKKDETTISGDALVSAEKLGRLDLHIQTILSQICQEIARGNIDADPFWRSKEQNACTYCEFAQACQFEESAEATGDHRRWAPTVENKTFWANLSQTEEGGEPHGRQTNP
;
A
#
# COMPACT_ATOMS: atom_id res chain seq x y z
N GLY A 1 1.25 -25.96 -5.57
CA GLY A 1 1.28 -25.09 -6.74
C GLY A 1 0.06 -25.30 -7.63
N SER A 2 -0.35 -24.29 -8.36
CA SER A 2 -1.42 -24.43 -9.37
C SER A 2 -0.86 -25.10 -10.62
N PRO A 3 -1.51 -26.11 -11.19
CA PRO A 3 -1.06 -26.75 -12.42
C PRO A 3 -1.00 -25.78 -13.61
N LEU A 4 -1.63 -24.61 -13.51
CA LEU A 4 -1.62 -23.57 -14.54
C LEU A 4 -0.34 -22.70 -14.53
N PHE A 5 0.38 -22.63 -13.38
CA PHE A 5 1.52 -21.73 -13.19
C PHE A 5 2.84 -22.43 -12.88
N GLY A 6 2.91 -23.75 -13.05
CA GLY A 6 4.09 -24.53 -12.73
C GLY A 6 4.29 -24.78 -11.22
N GLU A 7 5.42 -25.39 -10.89
CA GLU A 7 5.65 -25.86 -9.50
C GLU A 7 6.02 -24.75 -8.52
N GLN A 8 6.64 -23.67 -8.99
CA GLN A 8 7.09 -22.56 -8.15
C GLN A 8 6.87 -21.21 -8.85
N PRO A 9 5.64 -20.65 -8.79
CA PRO A 9 5.40 -19.32 -9.35
C PRO A 9 6.15 -18.25 -8.53
N VAL A 10 6.84 -17.35 -9.22
CA VAL A 10 7.47 -16.17 -8.60
C VAL A 10 6.45 -15.03 -8.61
N PRO A 11 6.18 -14.38 -7.47
CA PRO A 11 5.25 -13.26 -7.42
C PRO A 11 5.83 -12.06 -8.20
N ALA A 12 5.08 -11.60 -9.19
CA ALA A 12 5.48 -10.47 -10.03
C ALA A 12 5.03 -9.11 -9.47
N GLY A 13 4.21 -9.08 -8.43
CA GLY A 13 3.70 -7.89 -7.77
C GLY A 13 2.24 -7.98 -7.37
N GLY A 14 1.72 -6.90 -6.85
CA GLY A 14 0.31 -6.74 -6.47
C GLY A 14 -0.21 -5.38 -6.91
N LEU A 15 -1.29 -5.35 -7.69
CA LEU A 15 -1.89 -4.14 -8.19
C LEU A 15 -3.35 -4.03 -7.78
N TYR A 16 -3.77 -2.83 -7.40
CA TYR A 16 -5.16 -2.48 -7.19
C TYR A 16 -5.78 -2.05 -8.52
N LEU A 17 -6.75 -2.79 -8.99
CA LEU A 17 -7.56 -2.44 -10.16
C LEU A 17 -8.78 -1.65 -9.71
N PRO A 18 -8.97 -0.38 -10.16
CA PRO A 18 -10.19 0.37 -9.87
C PRO A 18 -11.41 -0.32 -10.51
N ALA A 19 -12.33 -0.82 -9.68
CA ALA A 19 -13.57 -1.48 -10.11
C ALA A 19 -14.76 -0.54 -10.09
N ARG A 20 -14.54 0.76 -10.19
CA ARG A 20 -15.56 1.80 -10.20
C ARG A 20 -15.55 2.56 -11.52
N GLU A 21 -16.68 3.15 -11.88
CA GLU A 21 -16.72 4.14 -12.96
C GLU A 21 -15.85 5.36 -12.58
N ALA A 22 -15.03 5.80 -13.53
CA ALA A 22 -14.21 6.98 -13.34
C ALA A 22 -15.08 8.24 -13.40
N VAL A 23 -15.15 8.96 -12.28
CA VAL A 23 -15.84 10.27 -12.22
C VAL A 23 -14.81 11.35 -12.51
N LEU A 24 -14.87 11.92 -13.72
CA LEU A 24 -13.97 12.97 -14.13
C LEU A 24 -14.39 14.32 -13.54
N LYS A 25 -13.46 14.97 -12.86
CA LYS A 25 -13.61 16.37 -12.43
C LYS A 25 -13.07 17.26 -13.54
N GLY A 26 -13.95 17.95 -14.24
CA GLY A 26 -13.52 18.80 -15.34
C GLY A 26 -14.56 19.84 -15.74
N SER A 27 -14.13 20.82 -16.54
CA SER A 27 -15.02 21.80 -17.15
C SER A 27 -15.83 21.15 -18.28
N ARG A 28 -17.04 21.66 -18.50
CA ARG A 28 -17.91 21.25 -19.62
C ARG A 28 -17.27 21.53 -21.00
N THR A 29 -16.26 22.40 -21.03
CA THR A 29 -15.52 22.79 -22.23
C THR A 29 -14.19 22.06 -22.39
N MET A 30 -13.93 21.02 -21.59
CA MET A 30 -12.72 20.21 -21.69
C MET A 30 -12.70 19.49 -23.03
N ASP A 31 -11.58 19.58 -23.76
CA ASP A 31 -11.40 18.85 -25.01
C ASP A 31 -11.23 17.33 -24.77
N GLU A 32 -11.38 16.56 -25.83
CA GLU A 32 -11.37 15.08 -25.71
C GLU A 32 -9.99 14.57 -25.29
N ALA A 33 -8.89 15.21 -25.71
CA ALA A 33 -7.54 14.80 -25.34
C ALA A 33 -7.26 15.02 -23.85
N ALA A 34 -7.69 16.16 -23.31
CA ALA A 34 -7.59 16.46 -21.88
C ALA A 34 -8.48 15.52 -21.06
N ARG A 35 -9.68 15.23 -21.55
CA ARG A 35 -10.61 14.27 -20.92
C ARG A 35 -10.01 12.87 -20.86
N GLN A 36 -9.42 12.38 -21.96
CA GLN A 36 -8.77 11.09 -21.99
C GLN A 36 -7.59 11.01 -21.01
N LYS A 37 -6.79 12.07 -20.93
CA LYS A 37 -5.68 12.16 -19.97
C LYS A 37 -6.13 12.09 -18.51
N GLU A 38 -7.23 12.74 -18.17
CA GLU A 38 -7.79 12.65 -16.81
C GLU A 38 -8.37 11.26 -16.53
N LEU A 39 -9.02 10.63 -17.54
CA LEU A 39 -9.48 9.27 -17.44
C LEU A 39 -8.33 8.28 -17.20
N ASP A 40 -7.23 8.42 -17.93
CA ASP A 40 -6.06 7.56 -17.77
C ASP A 40 -5.44 7.69 -16.37
N LYS A 41 -5.43 8.88 -15.78
CA LYS A 41 -5.00 9.08 -14.40
C LYS A 41 -5.90 8.36 -13.37
N GLU A 42 -7.22 8.41 -13.57
CA GLU A 42 -8.18 7.72 -12.69
C GLU A 42 -8.11 6.19 -12.82
N LEU A 43 -7.72 5.70 -13.99
CA LEU A 43 -7.57 4.28 -14.28
C LEU A 43 -6.16 3.74 -13.95
N LEU A 44 -5.23 4.60 -13.58
CA LEU A 44 -3.87 4.19 -13.22
C LEU A 44 -3.89 3.26 -12.01
N ARG A 45 -3.34 2.07 -12.18
CA ARG A 45 -3.28 1.04 -11.14
C ARG A 45 -2.27 1.44 -10.08
N LYS A 46 -2.60 1.21 -8.83
CA LYS A 46 -1.69 1.46 -7.69
C LYS A 46 -1.19 0.15 -7.14
N GLY A 47 0.06 0.09 -6.73
CA GLY A 47 0.63 -1.11 -6.15
C GLY A 47 2.13 -1.20 -6.37
N LEU A 48 2.66 -2.42 -6.26
CA LEU A 48 4.06 -2.73 -6.43
C LEU A 48 4.23 -3.75 -7.55
N ILE A 49 5.27 -3.57 -8.37
CA ILE A 49 5.62 -4.41 -9.51
C ILE A 49 7.08 -4.79 -9.38
N LEU A 50 7.41 -6.04 -9.68
CA LEU A 50 8.78 -6.50 -9.72
C LEU A 50 9.58 -5.65 -10.74
N GLU A 51 10.76 -5.21 -10.34
CA GLU A 51 11.69 -4.43 -11.17
C GLU A 51 12.35 -5.35 -12.22
N ASP A 52 11.55 -5.75 -13.18
CA ASP A 52 11.90 -6.65 -14.27
C ASP A 52 11.20 -6.18 -15.54
N ALA A 53 11.97 -5.94 -16.61
CA ALA A 53 11.46 -5.41 -17.88
C ALA A 53 10.50 -6.39 -18.56
N ASP A 54 10.78 -7.68 -18.50
CA ASP A 54 9.95 -8.72 -19.13
C ASP A 54 8.60 -8.83 -18.43
N VAL A 55 8.58 -8.65 -17.10
CA VAL A 55 7.35 -8.61 -16.29
C VAL A 55 6.49 -7.41 -16.67
N VAL A 56 7.11 -6.22 -16.78
CA VAL A 56 6.38 -5.00 -17.17
C VAL A 56 5.83 -5.12 -18.57
N GLU A 57 6.61 -5.62 -19.53
CA GLU A 57 6.19 -5.81 -20.92
C GLU A 57 5.06 -6.84 -21.05
N ALA A 58 5.12 -7.93 -20.28
CA ALA A 58 4.04 -8.92 -20.24
C ALA A 58 2.72 -8.37 -19.67
N MET A 59 2.78 -7.35 -18.80
CA MET A 59 1.61 -6.72 -18.23
C MET A 59 1.01 -5.62 -19.11
N GLU A 60 1.86 -4.81 -19.76
CA GLU A 60 1.43 -3.71 -20.64
C GLU A 60 2.54 -3.36 -21.63
N HIS A 61 2.25 -3.52 -22.93
CA HIS A 61 3.15 -3.10 -24.00
C HIS A 61 3.05 -1.59 -24.25
N GLY A 62 4.18 -0.91 -24.33
CA GLY A 62 4.22 0.51 -24.66
C GLY A 62 5.59 1.13 -24.46
N GLU A 63 5.74 2.36 -24.92
CA GLU A 63 6.93 3.18 -24.75
C GLU A 63 6.57 4.51 -24.08
N GLY A 64 7.45 5.05 -23.27
CA GLY A 64 7.18 6.23 -22.47
C GLY A 64 6.43 5.91 -21.19
N SER A 65 5.49 6.76 -20.80
CA SER A 65 4.60 6.52 -19.66
C SER A 65 3.50 5.55 -20.08
N LEU A 66 3.41 4.43 -19.40
CA LEU A 66 2.35 3.46 -19.63
C LEU A 66 0.99 4.02 -19.18
N ARG A 67 -0.07 3.50 -19.77
CA ARG A 67 -1.43 4.02 -19.55
C ARG A 67 -2.02 3.55 -18.21
N PHE A 68 -1.83 2.27 -17.90
CA PHE A 68 -2.43 1.64 -16.73
C PHE A 68 -1.43 1.33 -15.63
N LEU A 69 -0.16 1.17 -15.96
CA LEU A 69 0.89 0.93 -14.99
C LEU A 69 1.64 2.23 -14.64
N PRO A 70 1.95 2.49 -13.35
CA PRO A 70 2.72 3.65 -12.93
C PRO A 70 4.22 3.49 -13.22
N VAL A 71 4.54 3.09 -14.44
CA VAL A 71 5.89 2.78 -14.93
C VAL A 71 6.15 3.52 -16.21
N LYS A 72 7.40 3.93 -16.42
CA LYS A 72 7.90 4.47 -17.67
C LYS A 72 8.88 3.50 -18.31
N VAL A 73 8.70 3.22 -19.58
CA VAL A 73 9.55 2.35 -20.38
C VAL A 73 10.33 3.18 -21.39
N LYS A 74 11.62 2.95 -21.51
CA LYS A 74 12.49 3.58 -22.52
C LYS A 74 13.33 2.50 -23.17
N THR A 75 13.19 2.37 -24.48
CA THR A 75 14.00 1.45 -25.29
C THR A 75 15.08 2.23 -26.05
N LYS A 76 16.33 1.87 -25.87
CA LYS A 76 17.46 2.41 -26.61
C LYS A 76 18.36 1.27 -27.08
N LYS A 77 18.57 1.15 -28.41
CA LYS A 77 19.50 0.18 -29.01
C LYS A 77 19.34 -1.23 -28.42
N ASP A 78 18.13 -1.76 -28.40
CA ASP A 78 17.75 -3.08 -27.86
C ASP A 78 17.88 -3.25 -26.32
N GLU A 79 18.15 -2.18 -25.59
CA GLU A 79 18.12 -2.19 -24.11
C GLU A 79 16.85 -1.49 -23.62
N THR A 80 16.01 -2.23 -22.91
CA THR A 80 14.78 -1.70 -22.29
C THR A 80 15.07 -1.30 -20.85
N THR A 81 14.88 -0.04 -20.54
CA THR A 81 15.02 0.52 -19.19
C THR A 81 13.65 0.88 -18.65
N ILE A 82 13.35 0.44 -17.46
CA ILE A 82 12.09 0.75 -16.76
C ILE A 82 12.37 1.68 -15.56
N SER A 83 11.41 2.55 -15.25
CA SER A 83 11.50 3.45 -14.09
C SER A 83 10.12 3.80 -13.55
N GLY A 84 10.00 3.94 -12.22
CA GLY A 84 8.76 4.31 -11.54
C GLY A 84 8.80 3.94 -10.06
N ASP A 85 8.02 4.66 -9.24
CA ASP A 85 7.98 4.44 -7.79
C ASP A 85 7.29 3.13 -7.37
N ALA A 86 6.58 2.49 -8.30
CA ALA A 86 5.93 1.20 -8.10
C ALA A 86 6.91 0.01 -8.29
N LEU A 87 8.08 0.25 -8.86
CA LEU A 87 9.06 -0.81 -9.10
C LEU A 87 9.82 -1.14 -7.82
N VAL A 88 9.90 -2.43 -7.52
CA VAL A 88 10.59 -2.95 -6.34
C VAL A 88 11.38 -4.20 -6.68
N SER A 89 12.55 -4.35 -6.07
CA SER A 89 13.36 -5.55 -6.23
C SER A 89 12.69 -6.78 -5.59
N ALA A 90 13.03 -7.98 -6.04
CA ALA A 90 12.57 -9.23 -5.44
C ALA A 90 12.90 -9.31 -3.94
N GLU A 91 14.07 -8.78 -3.55
CA GLU A 91 14.50 -8.71 -2.15
C GLU A 91 13.54 -7.86 -1.31
N LYS A 92 13.17 -6.67 -1.78
CA LYS A 92 12.19 -5.80 -1.10
C LYS A 92 10.82 -6.44 -0.98
N LEU A 93 10.36 -7.15 -2.02
CA LEU A 93 9.10 -7.89 -1.97
C LEU A 93 9.15 -9.00 -0.91
N GLY A 94 10.26 -9.75 -0.83
CA GLY A 94 10.46 -10.78 0.19
C GLY A 94 10.45 -10.19 1.61
N ARG A 95 11.12 -9.06 1.83
CA ARG A 95 11.10 -8.35 3.12
C ARG A 95 9.70 -7.87 3.50
N LEU A 96 8.95 -7.35 2.54
CA LEU A 96 7.57 -6.94 2.76
C LEU A 96 6.69 -8.12 3.17
N ASP A 97 6.84 -9.27 2.51
CA ASP A 97 6.11 -10.48 2.85
C ASP A 97 6.40 -10.95 4.28
N LEU A 98 7.66 -11.02 4.67
CA LEU A 98 8.07 -11.36 6.03
C LEU A 98 7.49 -10.38 7.07
N HIS A 99 7.51 -9.10 6.78
CA HIS A 99 6.94 -8.08 7.65
C HIS A 99 5.43 -8.25 7.82
N ILE A 100 4.70 -8.49 6.74
CA ILE A 100 3.26 -8.77 6.78
C ILE A 100 2.96 -10.02 7.61
N GLN A 101 3.70 -11.11 7.40
CA GLN A 101 3.53 -12.34 8.18
C GLN A 101 3.80 -12.14 9.67
N THR A 102 4.81 -11.33 10.01
CA THR A 102 5.11 -10.97 11.41
C THR A 102 3.95 -10.22 12.06
N ILE A 103 3.44 -9.18 11.38
CA ILE A 103 2.29 -8.41 11.89
C ILE A 103 1.05 -9.29 12.04
N LEU A 104 0.74 -10.13 11.05
CA LEU A 104 -0.41 -11.03 11.12
C LEU A 104 -0.26 -12.03 12.27
N SER A 105 0.93 -12.58 12.49
CA SER A 105 1.21 -13.48 13.61
C SER A 105 1.02 -12.78 14.96
N GLN A 106 1.45 -11.54 15.10
CA GLN A 106 1.24 -10.73 16.31
C GLN A 106 -0.25 -10.50 16.56
N ILE A 107 -0.99 -10.09 15.54
CA ILE A 107 -2.45 -9.89 15.64
C ILE A 107 -3.14 -11.19 16.10
N CYS A 108 -2.79 -12.33 15.50
CA CYS A 108 -3.33 -13.63 15.90
C CYS A 108 -3.01 -13.98 17.35
N GLN A 109 -1.79 -13.67 17.82
CA GLN A 109 -1.40 -13.92 19.21
C GLN A 109 -2.17 -13.01 20.17
N GLU A 110 -2.36 -11.73 19.87
CA GLU A 110 -3.14 -10.82 20.69
C GLU A 110 -4.61 -11.26 20.79
N ILE A 111 -5.21 -11.68 19.68
CA ILE A 111 -6.56 -12.24 19.67
C ILE A 111 -6.62 -13.52 20.54
N ALA A 112 -5.65 -14.44 20.41
CA ALA A 112 -5.60 -15.67 21.17
C ALA A 112 -5.40 -15.44 22.68
N ARG A 113 -4.74 -14.36 23.07
CA ARG A 113 -4.59 -13.92 24.47
C ARG A 113 -5.83 -13.24 25.03
N GLY A 114 -6.82 -12.96 24.18
CA GLY A 114 -8.02 -12.21 24.56
C GLY A 114 -7.77 -10.73 24.80
N ASN A 115 -6.76 -10.15 24.16
CA ASN A 115 -6.53 -8.72 24.23
C ASN A 115 -7.68 -7.96 23.55
N ILE A 116 -8.36 -7.10 24.33
CA ILE A 116 -9.48 -6.26 23.90
C ILE A 116 -9.22 -4.77 24.20
N ASP A 117 -7.95 -4.40 24.34
CA ASP A 117 -7.57 -3.01 24.62
C ASP A 117 -8.09 -2.07 23.53
N ALA A 118 -8.63 -0.93 23.98
CA ALA A 118 -9.09 0.12 23.08
C ALA A 118 -7.89 0.95 22.60
N ASP A 119 -7.27 0.53 21.50
CA ASP A 119 -6.18 1.25 20.83
C ASP A 119 -6.46 1.48 19.34
N PRO A 120 -7.52 2.22 18.98
CA PRO A 120 -7.94 2.37 17.60
C PRO A 120 -6.85 3.03 16.75
N PHE A 121 -6.74 2.54 15.49
CA PHE A 121 -5.93 3.21 14.48
C PHE A 121 -6.33 4.68 14.33
N TRP A 122 -5.32 5.55 14.32
CA TRP A 122 -5.52 6.99 14.20
C TRP A 122 -4.48 7.64 13.33
N ARG A 123 -4.90 8.36 12.32
CA ARG A 123 -4.03 9.18 11.45
C ARG A 123 -4.45 10.64 11.47
N SER A 124 -5.73 10.90 11.38
CA SER A 124 -6.33 12.24 11.49
C SER A 124 -7.76 12.11 12.01
N LYS A 125 -8.44 13.24 12.22
CA LYS A 125 -9.86 13.26 12.59
C LYS A 125 -10.76 12.60 11.53
N GLU A 126 -10.36 12.67 10.26
CA GLU A 126 -11.10 12.09 9.13
C GLU A 126 -10.64 10.66 8.80
N GLN A 127 -9.44 10.28 9.23
CA GLN A 127 -8.83 8.97 8.94
C GLN A 127 -8.49 8.23 10.22
N ASN A 128 -9.48 7.60 10.81
CA ASN A 128 -9.34 6.79 12.01
C ASN A 128 -10.37 5.65 12.02
N ALA A 129 -10.15 4.68 12.88
CA ALA A 129 -11.02 3.52 12.99
C ALA A 129 -12.42 3.86 13.52
N CYS A 130 -12.58 4.98 14.23
CA CYS A 130 -13.83 5.35 14.89
C CYS A 130 -14.82 6.10 13.98
N THR A 131 -14.35 6.71 12.89
CA THR A 131 -15.15 7.58 12.01
C THR A 131 -16.40 6.88 11.45
N TYR A 132 -16.30 5.59 11.12
CA TYR A 132 -17.39 4.80 10.57
C TYR A 132 -17.68 3.54 11.37
N CYS A 133 -17.30 3.54 12.66
CA CYS A 133 -17.47 2.39 13.53
C CYS A 133 -18.94 2.27 14.01
N GLU A 134 -19.59 1.17 13.69
CA GLU A 134 -20.97 0.89 14.12
C GLU A 134 -21.08 0.73 15.66
N PHE A 135 -19.98 0.41 16.33
CA PHE A 135 -19.93 0.19 17.78
C PHE A 135 -19.48 1.43 18.56
N ALA A 136 -19.29 2.58 17.93
CA ALA A 136 -18.77 3.79 18.59
C ALA A 136 -19.58 4.19 19.83
N GLN A 137 -20.90 4.08 19.78
CA GLN A 137 -21.78 4.41 20.91
C GLN A 137 -21.66 3.43 22.08
N ALA A 138 -21.44 2.15 21.80
CA ALA A 138 -21.26 1.14 22.84
C ALA A 138 -19.84 1.14 23.40
N CYS A 139 -18.85 1.39 22.55
CA CYS A 139 -17.44 1.43 22.92
C CYS A 139 -17.10 2.65 23.80
N GLN A 140 -17.72 3.80 23.52
CA GLN A 140 -17.51 5.07 24.26
C GLN A 140 -16.03 5.44 24.39
N PHE A 141 -15.22 5.10 23.36
CA PHE A 141 -13.81 5.48 23.34
C PHE A 141 -13.66 7.01 23.41
N GLU A 142 -13.00 7.48 24.45
CA GLU A 142 -12.74 8.91 24.67
C GLU A 142 -11.34 9.29 24.23
N GLU A 143 -11.22 10.49 23.64
CA GLU A 143 -9.94 10.99 23.16
C GLU A 143 -8.94 11.32 24.29
N SER A 144 -9.42 11.49 25.51
CA SER A 144 -8.59 11.78 26.68
C SER A 144 -8.04 10.49 27.30
N ALA A 145 -6.94 10.00 26.74
CA ALA A 145 -6.26 8.80 27.24
C ALA A 145 -5.92 8.84 28.75
N GLU A 146 -5.71 10.03 29.29
CA GLU A 146 -5.38 10.22 30.70
C GLU A 146 -6.53 9.89 31.66
N ALA A 147 -7.78 10.08 31.22
CA ALA A 147 -8.96 9.87 32.06
C ALA A 147 -9.46 8.42 32.05
N THR A 148 -9.31 7.70 30.92
CA THR A 148 -9.92 6.38 30.72
C THR A 148 -8.91 5.26 30.53
N GLY A 149 -7.63 5.58 30.30
CA GLY A 149 -6.62 4.62 29.89
C GLY A 149 -6.72 4.21 28.43
N ASP A 150 -7.62 4.81 27.65
CA ASP A 150 -7.75 4.57 26.23
C ASP A 150 -6.55 5.16 25.46
N HIS A 151 -6.04 4.42 24.51
CA HIS A 151 -4.89 4.81 23.71
C HIS A 151 -5.20 4.79 22.23
N ARG A 152 -4.60 5.70 21.49
CA ARG A 152 -4.68 5.73 20.04
C ARG A 152 -3.42 5.14 19.45
N ARG A 153 -3.60 4.27 18.47
CA ARG A 153 -2.48 3.78 17.66
C ARG A 153 -2.19 4.77 16.55
N TRP A 154 -1.26 5.66 16.79
CA TRP A 154 -0.84 6.64 15.78
C TRP A 154 -0.13 5.97 14.61
N ALA A 155 -0.63 6.23 13.40
CA ALA A 155 -0.05 5.76 12.16
C ALA A 155 0.18 6.94 11.21
N PRO A 156 1.27 7.69 11.36
CA PRO A 156 1.60 8.81 10.50
C PRO A 156 1.79 8.33 9.05
N THR A 157 1.56 9.24 8.10
CA THR A 157 1.90 8.98 6.71
C THR A 157 3.41 8.93 6.57
N VAL A 158 3.94 7.83 6.07
CA VAL A 158 5.37 7.63 5.85
C VAL A 158 5.66 7.69 4.35
N GLU A 159 6.71 8.42 3.97
CA GLU A 159 7.18 8.43 2.58
C GLU A 159 7.75 7.05 2.18
N ASN A 160 7.60 6.68 0.91
CA ASN A 160 8.07 5.38 0.40
C ASN A 160 9.53 5.09 0.75
N LYS A 161 10.40 6.09 0.60
CA LYS A 161 11.83 5.94 0.91
C LYS A 161 12.07 5.58 2.38
N THR A 162 11.41 6.29 3.29
CA THR A 162 11.49 6.06 4.73
C THR A 162 10.88 4.72 5.10
N PHE A 163 9.75 4.35 4.48
CA PHE A 163 9.13 3.04 4.69
C PHE A 163 10.11 1.90 4.37
N TRP A 164 10.73 1.92 3.18
CA TRP A 164 11.69 0.89 2.79
C TRP A 164 12.95 0.88 3.65
N ALA A 165 13.42 2.05 4.11
CA ALA A 165 14.55 2.13 5.03
C ALA A 165 14.22 1.49 6.38
N ASN A 166 13.07 1.78 6.95
CA ASN A 166 12.61 1.21 8.21
C ASN A 166 12.44 -0.31 8.11
N LEU A 167 11.86 -0.79 7.00
CA LEU A 167 11.69 -2.21 6.74
C LEU A 167 13.03 -2.97 6.69
N SER A 168 14.08 -2.31 6.20
CA SER A 168 15.42 -2.89 6.14
C SER A 168 16.10 -2.96 7.51
N GLN A 169 15.76 -2.09 8.47
CA GLN A 169 16.35 -2.04 9.81
C GLN A 169 15.70 -3.04 10.78
N THR A 170 14.49 -3.49 10.50
CA THR A 170 13.75 -4.41 11.38
C THR A 170 14.40 -5.80 11.45
N GLU A 171 15.27 -6.16 10.51
CA GLU A 171 16.00 -7.44 10.50
C GLU A 171 17.20 -7.47 11.46
N GLU A 172 17.75 -6.31 11.86
CA GLU A 172 18.97 -6.24 12.69
C GLU A 172 18.70 -6.23 14.21
N GLY A 173 17.48 -6.45 14.64
CA GLY A 173 17.12 -6.53 16.06
C GLY A 173 16.33 -5.32 16.53
N GLY A 174 15.08 -5.31 16.31
CA GLY A 174 14.20 -4.29 16.82
C GLY A 174 12.82 -4.84 17.12
N GLU A 175 12.37 -4.60 18.31
CA GLU A 175 10.97 -4.76 18.68
C GLU A 175 10.08 -4.04 17.67
N PRO A 176 8.95 -4.62 17.28
CA PRO A 176 7.97 -3.95 16.43
C PRO A 176 7.55 -2.65 17.12
N HIS A 177 7.36 -1.59 16.33
CA HIS A 177 7.01 -0.25 16.78
C HIS A 177 6.02 -0.27 17.94
N GLY A 178 6.57 -0.21 19.14
CA GLY A 178 5.82 -0.02 20.36
C GLY A 178 5.06 1.30 20.32
N ARG A 179 3.95 1.33 21.00
CA ARG A 179 3.08 2.48 21.25
C ARG A 179 3.90 3.77 21.35
N GLN A 180 3.84 4.60 20.31
CA GLN A 180 4.36 5.97 20.42
C GLN A 180 3.32 6.77 21.20
N THR A 181 3.57 6.95 22.49
CA THR A 181 2.89 7.99 23.27
C THR A 181 3.39 9.33 22.76
N ASN A 182 2.49 10.12 22.24
CA ASN A 182 2.78 11.49 21.82
C ASN A 182 3.00 12.36 23.09
N PRO A 183 3.99 13.29 23.08
CA PRO A 183 4.23 14.19 24.21
C PRO A 183 3.10 15.17 24.45
#